data_1b609e36cdb7b79a87f414a81d392ace
#
_entry.id   1b609e36cdb7b79a87f414a81d392ace
#
_cell.length_a   1.000
_cell.length_b   1.000
_cell.length_c   1.000
_cell.angle_alpha   90.00
_cell.angle_beta   90.00
_cell.angle_gamma   90.00
#
_symmetry.space_group_name_H-M   'P 1'
#
loop_
_entity.id
_entity.type
_entity.pdbx_description
1 polymer ?
#
loop_
_entity_poly.entity_id
_entity_poly.type
_entity_poly.pdbx_seq_one_letter_code
_entity_poly.pdbx_strand_id
1 'polypeptide(L)'
;MVAGEKEFETVNRRSWLLAISLGLLGFVIGGLVFGTYRQTPGYIPPLKVVGDVARVVKLEDPKQLGKLHDISYDGQKYQAIRLTDIITAAQPIAAPEQIYLVGNDGFTSSFSVEGLEQSYITFTAQNGWEAINLNHPVNSNTKMLKEIVVVSDGSSPHFGLTIINPEKELIRITPGQLYTRTLLEYPYAEGHAAVEKQGKTYATSVFTQRKVFRLADLTPVPDGEMMLVMGADGEHRFLENRGYLELKDNYVNYLDIDERSQMDEVTGVIVNPPAASIMDTYYAARHYLENGDKVLVVVLDGLTYSRYTNAMEKGQMPFLKNAGLAEKAVGVYPLENNVWLAAMITGTAPEENGVISEKAQDLKVPSLFAVAEQLQKRALLLHSGPNLLNTEIEAQPIDNKNVSKTADDGLYSITLDKLEQGYELLIVYFQDITAGSEHKGDKAESTRASITATDKYLQEIVNRWPGKVIITATPGSAAQEFTCDTMFVPYVCMK
;
A
#
# COMPACT_ATOMS: atom_id res chain seq x y z
N MET A 1 67.94 -2.87 80.58
CA MET A 1 67.87 -3.37 79.19
C MET A 1 67.13 -4.70 79.21
N VAL A 2 66.05 -4.82 78.56
CA VAL A 2 65.08 -5.86 78.35
C VAL A 2 63.67 -5.50 78.83
N ALA A 3 62.87 -4.78 78.06
CA ALA A 3 61.48 -4.60 78.20
C ALA A 3 60.91 -4.03 76.87
N GLY A 4 61.11 -4.74 75.76
CA GLY A 4 60.67 -4.22 74.46
C GLY A 4 60.10 -5.28 73.47
N GLU A 5 60.12 -6.56 73.83
CA GLU A 5 59.74 -7.62 72.80
C GLU A 5 58.36 -8.29 72.95
N LYS A 6 57.61 -8.00 74.04
CA LYS A 6 56.29 -8.69 74.24
C LYS A 6 55.06 -7.91 73.72
N GLU A 7 55.16 -6.63 73.38
CA GLU A 7 53.99 -5.88 72.85
C GLU A 7 53.79 -6.02 71.32
N PHE A 8 54.83 -6.37 70.57
CA PHE A 8 54.71 -6.47 69.11
C PHE A 8 54.01 -7.74 68.60
N GLU A 9 54.04 -8.84 69.31
CA GLU A 9 53.39 -10.07 68.91
C GLU A 9 51.87 -10.08 69.09
N THR A 10 51.37 -9.41 70.09
CA THR A 10 49.91 -9.37 70.41
C THR A 10 49.13 -8.45 69.48
N VAL A 11 49.74 -7.35 68.96
CA VAL A 11 49.10 -6.45 68.02
C VAL A 11 48.99 -7.14 66.64
N ASN A 12 49.94 -7.93 66.23
CA ASN A 12 49.95 -8.58 64.94
C ASN A 12 48.86 -9.71 64.83
N ARG A 13 48.60 -10.42 65.88
CA ARG A 13 47.56 -11.46 65.92
C ARG A 13 46.10 -10.92 65.82
N ARG A 14 45.83 -9.79 66.47
CA ARG A 14 44.50 -9.14 66.40
C ARG A 14 44.30 -8.48 65.03
N SER A 15 45.28 -7.89 64.44
CA SER A 15 45.22 -7.29 63.11
C SER A 15 45.02 -8.36 62.02
N TRP A 16 45.61 -9.53 62.14
CA TRP A 16 45.43 -10.65 61.22
C TRP A 16 44.01 -11.29 61.33
N LEU A 17 43.48 -11.41 62.52
CA LEU A 17 42.12 -11.91 62.73
C LEU A 17 41.05 -10.91 62.21
N LEU A 18 41.30 -9.61 62.35
CA LEU A 18 40.46 -8.58 61.76
C LEU A 18 40.54 -8.56 60.24
N ALA A 19 41.68 -8.75 59.62
CA ALA A 19 41.84 -8.83 58.16
C ALA A 19 41.16 -10.07 57.59
N ILE A 20 41.25 -11.22 58.26
CA ILE A 20 40.60 -12.45 57.84
C ILE A 20 39.08 -12.34 58.01
N SER A 21 38.55 -11.73 59.08
CA SER A 21 37.10 -11.53 59.27
C SER A 21 36.51 -10.53 58.30
N LEU A 22 37.23 -9.45 57.95
CA LEU A 22 36.84 -8.50 56.90
C LEU A 22 36.89 -9.15 55.50
N GLY A 23 37.87 -9.98 55.21
CA GLY A 23 37.97 -10.75 53.95
C GLY A 23 36.82 -11.77 53.81
N LEU A 24 36.49 -12.51 54.89
CA LEU A 24 35.34 -13.43 54.88
C LEU A 24 34.01 -12.72 54.79
N LEU A 25 33.85 -11.57 55.49
CA LEU A 25 32.62 -10.74 55.35
C LEU A 25 32.47 -10.16 53.94
N GLY A 26 33.60 -9.71 53.32
CA GLY A 26 33.63 -9.25 51.94
C GLY A 26 33.27 -10.39 50.93
N PHE A 27 33.74 -11.63 51.19
CA PHE A 27 33.39 -12.77 50.34
C PHE A 27 31.93 -13.20 50.49
N VAL A 28 31.39 -13.17 51.70
CA VAL A 28 29.94 -13.44 51.94
C VAL A 28 29.04 -12.36 51.40
N ILE A 29 29.39 -11.10 51.53
CA ILE A 29 28.65 -9.97 50.96
C ILE A 29 28.80 -9.97 49.42
N GLY A 30 29.96 -10.22 48.88
CA GLY A 30 30.20 -10.39 47.46
C GLY A 30 29.40 -11.58 46.90
N GLY A 31 29.43 -12.71 47.57
CA GLY A 31 28.65 -13.90 47.17
C GLY A 31 27.13 -13.67 47.27
N LEU A 32 26.64 -12.93 48.28
CA LEU A 32 25.24 -12.54 48.39
C LEU A 32 24.86 -11.51 47.32
N VAL A 33 25.68 -10.55 47.04
CA VAL A 33 25.44 -9.54 45.97
C VAL A 33 25.50 -10.18 44.61
N PHE A 34 26.45 -11.08 44.33
CA PHE A 34 26.48 -11.84 43.06
C PHE A 34 25.36 -12.89 42.99
N GLY A 35 24.95 -13.49 44.10
CA GLY A 35 23.84 -14.47 44.14
C GLY A 35 22.46 -13.82 44.06
N THR A 36 22.33 -12.55 44.37
CA THR A 36 21.08 -11.77 44.24
C THR A 36 21.02 -10.95 42.95
N TYR A 37 22.09 -10.88 42.12
CA TYR A 37 21.95 -10.53 40.70
C TYR A 37 21.15 -11.67 40.06
N ARG A 38 19.85 -11.78 40.38
CA ARG A 38 18.91 -12.34 39.42
C ARG A 38 19.11 -11.54 38.20
N GLN A 39 19.64 -12.18 37.15
CA GLN A 39 19.59 -11.67 35.82
C GLN A 39 18.14 -11.24 35.63
N THR A 40 17.86 -9.96 35.65
CA THR A 40 16.67 -9.43 35.00
C THR A 40 16.65 -10.14 33.66
N PRO A 41 15.53 -10.79 33.26
CA PRO A 41 15.47 -11.43 31.97
C PRO A 41 15.99 -10.40 30.97
N GLY A 42 17.16 -10.70 30.36
CA GLY A 42 17.75 -9.79 29.39
C GLY A 42 16.67 -9.47 28.38
N TYR A 43 16.60 -8.24 27.89
CA TYR A 43 15.69 -7.84 26.82
C TYR A 43 15.77 -8.90 25.70
N ILE A 44 14.66 -9.59 25.46
CA ILE A 44 14.51 -10.53 24.37
C ILE A 44 14.07 -9.70 23.17
N PRO A 45 14.91 -9.48 22.15
CA PRO A 45 14.46 -8.79 20.96
C PRO A 45 13.33 -9.60 20.32
N PRO A 46 12.24 -8.96 19.86
CA PRO A 46 11.13 -9.67 19.26
C PRO A 46 11.57 -10.36 17.97
N LEU A 47 11.17 -11.62 17.80
CA LEU A 47 11.25 -12.32 16.52
C LEU A 47 10.05 -11.93 15.67
N LYS A 48 10.28 -11.47 14.45
CA LYS A 48 9.22 -11.07 13.54
C LYS A 48 8.97 -12.14 12.46
N VAL A 49 7.69 -12.30 12.09
CA VAL A 49 7.29 -13.02 10.87
C VAL A 49 6.77 -11.99 9.88
N VAL A 50 7.39 -11.91 8.73
CA VAL A 50 7.23 -10.86 7.71
C VAL A 50 7.16 -11.45 6.29
N GLY A 51 7.04 -10.62 5.28
CA GLY A 51 6.94 -11.03 3.89
C GLY A 51 5.49 -11.21 3.45
N ASP A 52 5.18 -12.31 2.79
CA ASP A 52 3.86 -12.54 2.19
C ASP A 52 2.83 -13.03 3.22
N VAL A 53 2.55 -12.18 4.19
CA VAL A 53 1.64 -12.46 5.31
C VAL A 53 0.61 -11.33 5.47
N ALA A 54 -0.62 -11.70 5.79
CA ALA A 54 -1.66 -10.71 6.10
C ALA A 54 -1.45 -10.04 7.46
N ARG A 55 -0.70 -10.70 8.36
CA ARG A 55 -0.46 -10.21 9.71
C ARG A 55 1.01 -10.41 10.11
N VAL A 56 1.69 -9.32 10.39
CA VAL A 56 3.02 -9.38 11.02
C VAL A 56 2.90 -9.91 12.44
N VAL A 57 3.56 -11.03 12.71
CA VAL A 57 3.62 -11.64 14.06
C VAL A 57 4.92 -11.22 14.73
N LYS A 58 4.82 -10.75 15.97
CA LYS A 58 5.97 -10.43 16.83
C LYS A 58 5.96 -11.34 18.04
N LEU A 59 6.99 -12.17 18.17
CA LEU A 59 7.17 -13.10 19.29
C LEU A 59 8.17 -12.49 20.29
N GLU A 60 7.73 -12.25 21.50
CA GLU A 60 8.56 -11.79 22.61
C GLU A 60 8.81 -12.92 23.64
N ASP A 61 7.98 -13.97 23.61
CA ASP A 61 8.09 -15.17 24.45
C ASP A 61 7.69 -16.39 23.62
N PRO A 62 8.45 -17.51 23.66
CA PRO A 62 8.08 -18.77 23.02
C PRO A 62 6.69 -19.30 23.35
N LYS A 63 6.12 -18.92 24.50
CA LYS A 63 4.80 -19.38 24.94
C LYS A 63 3.62 -18.65 24.28
N GLN A 64 3.87 -17.56 23.53
CA GLN A 64 2.79 -16.71 22.99
C GLN A 64 1.90 -17.40 21.95
N LEU A 65 2.41 -18.39 21.21
CA LEU A 65 1.70 -19.03 20.10
C LEU A 65 1.24 -20.47 20.37
N GLY A 66 1.11 -20.88 21.63
CA GLY A 66 0.48 -22.15 21.94
C GLY A 66 1.39 -23.21 22.55
N LYS A 67 1.21 -24.47 22.16
CA LYS A 67 1.86 -25.60 22.80
C LYS A 67 3.34 -25.69 22.43
N LEU A 68 4.21 -25.67 23.43
CA LEU A 68 5.62 -26.03 23.28
C LEU A 68 5.78 -27.51 23.07
N HIS A 69 6.69 -27.88 22.19
CA HIS A 69 7.08 -29.28 21.90
C HIS A 69 8.44 -29.54 22.50
N ASP A 70 8.58 -30.71 23.15
CA ASP A 70 9.87 -31.21 23.59
C ASP A 70 10.57 -31.86 22.40
N ILE A 71 11.70 -31.31 21.98
CA ILE A 71 12.52 -31.82 20.89
C ILE A 71 13.92 -32.11 21.39
N SER A 72 14.60 -33.06 20.73
CA SER A 72 16.01 -33.41 21.01
C SER A 72 16.84 -33.11 19.75
N TYR A 73 17.88 -32.30 19.91
CA TYR A 73 18.80 -31.97 18.83
C TYR A 73 20.23 -31.87 19.38
N ASP A 74 21.18 -32.50 18.72
CA ASP A 74 22.59 -32.52 19.11
C ASP A 74 22.81 -32.91 20.60
N GLY A 75 22.05 -33.92 21.07
CA GLY A 75 22.12 -34.41 22.43
C GLY A 75 21.50 -33.54 23.52
N GLN A 76 20.94 -32.36 23.13
CA GLN A 76 20.27 -31.45 24.04
C GLN A 76 18.75 -31.48 23.86
N LYS A 77 18.02 -31.16 24.92
CA LYS A 77 16.56 -31.04 24.91
C LYS A 77 16.14 -29.61 24.88
N TYR A 78 15.18 -29.29 23.99
CA TYR A 78 14.63 -27.95 23.82
C TYR A 78 13.11 -27.97 23.96
N GLN A 79 12.55 -26.88 24.48
CA GLN A 79 11.13 -26.56 24.35
C GLN A 79 10.98 -25.56 23.20
N ALA A 80 10.23 -25.92 22.17
CA ALA A 80 10.17 -25.19 20.94
C ALA A 80 8.75 -25.13 20.36
N ILE A 81 8.47 -24.10 19.58
CA ILE A 81 7.23 -23.93 18.81
C ILE A 81 7.47 -24.50 17.42
N ARG A 82 6.48 -25.16 16.82
CA ARG A 82 6.56 -25.54 15.42
C ARG A 82 6.56 -24.30 14.52
N LEU A 83 7.41 -24.31 13.52
CA LEU A 83 7.46 -23.22 12.54
C LEU A 83 6.15 -23.08 11.75
N THR A 84 5.47 -24.20 11.46
CA THR A 84 4.14 -24.19 10.83
C THR A 84 3.09 -23.45 11.65
N ASP A 85 3.12 -23.54 12.98
CA ASP A 85 2.16 -22.86 13.85
C ASP A 85 2.41 -21.35 13.83
N ILE A 86 3.69 -20.95 13.79
CA ILE A 86 4.12 -19.54 13.68
C ILE A 86 3.67 -18.95 12.34
N ILE A 87 3.91 -19.66 11.23
CA ILE A 87 3.51 -19.23 9.89
C ILE A 87 1.98 -19.13 9.78
N THR A 88 1.26 -20.13 10.31
CA THR A 88 -0.21 -20.11 10.31
C THR A 88 -0.76 -18.91 11.09
N ALA A 89 -0.16 -18.52 12.21
CA ALA A 89 -0.55 -17.34 12.98
C ALA A 89 -0.33 -16.03 12.22
N ALA A 90 0.63 -15.99 11.29
CA ALA A 90 0.90 -14.85 10.42
C ALA A 90 -0.08 -14.76 9.23
N GLN A 91 -0.90 -15.79 8.98
CA GLN A 91 -1.87 -15.84 7.90
C GLN A 91 -1.24 -15.54 6.53
N PRO A 92 -0.50 -16.50 5.93
CA PRO A 92 0.04 -16.31 4.59
C PRO A 92 -1.05 -15.92 3.59
N ILE A 93 -0.76 -14.96 2.72
CA ILE A 93 -1.71 -14.44 1.72
C ILE A 93 -1.87 -15.35 0.50
N ALA A 94 -0.90 -16.21 0.26
CA ALA A 94 -0.90 -17.25 -0.76
C ALA A 94 -0.14 -18.48 -0.21
N ALA A 95 -0.10 -19.56 -0.96
CA ALA A 95 0.66 -20.75 -0.58
C ALA A 95 2.16 -20.40 -0.44
N PRO A 96 2.78 -20.60 0.74
CA PRO A 96 4.21 -20.38 0.89
C PRO A 96 5.01 -21.37 0.02
N GLU A 97 6.05 -20.87 -0.64
CA GLU A 97 7.00 -21.69 -1.41
C GLU A 97 8.34 -21.84 -0.69
N GLN A 98 8.80 -20.74 -0.09
CA GLN A 98 10.09 -20.68 0.60
C GLN A 98 9.96 -19.93 1.93
N ILE A 99 10.81 -20.32 2.87
CA ILE A 99 11.00 -19.63 4.14
C ILE A 99 12.44 -19.16 4.23
N TYR A 100 12.63 -17.88 4.57
CA TYR A 100 13.94 -17.34 4.88
C TYR A 100 14.04 -17.08 6.37
N LEU A 101 15.16 -17.47 6.94
CA LEU A 101 15.53 -17.24 8.34
C LEU A 101 16.67 -16.24 8.37
N VAL A 102 16.42 -15.06 8.91
CA VAL A 102 17.37 -13.94 8.92
C VAL A 102 17.87 -13.71 10.34
N GLY A 103 19.18 -13.86 10.55
CA GLY A 103 19.86 -13.57 11.80
C GLY A 103 20.18 -12.09 12.00
N ASN A 104 20.45 -11.69 13.24
CA ASN A 104 20.87 -10.32 13.58
C ASN A 104 22.21 -9.93 12.98
N ASP A 105 23.05 -10.90 12.66
CA ASP A 105 24.36 -10.74 12.02
C ASP A 105 24.29 -10.65 10.48
N GLY A 106 23.06 -10.66 9.92
CA GLY A 106 22.83 -10.67 8.49
C GLY A 106 22.92 -12.06 7.85
N PHE A 107 23.27 -13.12 8.60
CA PHE A 107 23.22 -14.48 8.08
C PHE A 107 21.79 -14.82 7.68
N THR A 108 21.62 -15.34 6.47
CA THR A 108 20.30 -15.72 5.94
C THR A 108 20.37 -17.14 5.41
N SER A 109 19.46 -17.98 5.86
CA SER A 109 19.24 -19.32 5.30
C SER A 109 17.84 -19.40 4.68
N SER A 110 17.71 -20.15 3.60
CA SER A 110 16.43 -20.40 2.95
C SER A 110 16.21 -21.88 2.70
N PHE A 111 14.97 -22.30 2.74
CA PHE A 111 14.58 -23.67 2.42
C PHE A 111 13.12 -23.72 1.94
N SER A 112 12.78 -24.77 1.20
CA SER A 112 11.43 -25.00 0.73
C SER A 112 10.49 -25.35 1.89
N VAL A 113 9.19 -25.21 1.66
CA VAL A 113 8.18 -25.57 2.66
C VAL A 113 8.03 -27.06 2.89
N GLU A 114 8.68 -27.90 2.08
CA GLU A 114 8.71 -29.35 2.29
C GLU A 114 9.43 -29.68 3.59
N GLY A 115 8.80 -30.45 4.48
CA GLY A 115 9.38 -30.87 5.75
C GLY A 115 9.31 -29.84 6.88
N LEU A 116 8.56 -28.73 6.71
CA LEU A 116 8.35 -27.70 7.74
C LEU A 116 7.79 -28.22 9.06
N GLU A 117 7.05 -29.33 9.04
CA GLU A 117 6.51 -29.98 10.24
C GLU A 117 7.60 -30.46 11.23
N GLN A 118 8.84 -30.59 10.76
CA GLN A 118 10.01 -30.90 11.56
C GLN A 118 10.93 -29.69 11.82
N SER A 119 10.41 -28.50 11.59
CA SER A 119 11.10 -27.23 11.83
C SER A 119 10.52 -26.55 13.06
N TYR A 120 11.40 -26.09 13.94
CA TYR A 120 11.05 -25.56 15.25
C TYR A 120 11.79 -24.25 15.52
N ILE A 121 11.16 -23.37 16.31
CA ILE A 121 11.77 -22.14 16.82
C ILE A 121 11.82 -22.21 18.34
N THR A 122 12.98 -21.94 18.90
CA THR A 122 13.21 -21.91 20.34
C THR A 122 13.94 -20.63 20.74
N PHE A 123 13.96 -20.35 22.03
CA PHE A 123 14.74 -19.26 22.62
C PHE A 123 15.69 -19.82 23.67
N THR A 124 16.96 -19.49 23.53
CA THR A 124 17.99 -19.82 24.51
C THR A 124 18.72 -18.57 24.98
N ALA A 125 19.17 -18.56 26.23
CA ALA A 125 19.93 -17.43 26.76
C ALA A 125 21.27 -17.21 26.03
N GLN A 126 21.81 -18.25 25.42
CA GLN A 126 23.10 -18.23 24.71
C GLN A 126 22.98 -17.72 23.27
N ASN A 127 21.96 -18.21 22.55
CA ASN A 127 21.81 -18.00 21.11
C ASN A 127 20.63 -17.07 20.74
N GLY A 128 19.88 -16.57 21.74
CA GLY A 128 18.64 -15.83 21.47
C GLY A 128 17.58 -16.73 20.85
N TRP A 129 16.83 -16.18 19.89
CA TRP A 129 15.95 -16.97 19.04
C TRP A 129 16.78 -17.82 18.10
N GLU A 130 16.45 -19.12 17.99
CA GLU A 130 17.12 -20.01 17.06
C GLU A 130 16.14 -20.98 16.39
N ALA A 131 16.44 -21.31 15.14
CA ALA A 131 15.73 -22.30 14.38
C ALA A 131 16.42 -23.67 14.51
N ILE A 132 15.63 -24.72 14.70
CA ILE A 132 16.07 -26.12 14.71
C ILE A 132 15.25 -26.87 13.66
N ASN A 133 15.91 -27.22 12.54
CA ASN A 133 15.31 -27.86 11.39
C ASN A 133 15.85 -29.30 11.30
N LEU A 134 15.02 -30.28 11.65
CA LEU A 134 15.46 -31.66 11.74
C LEU A 134 15.61 -32.34 10.37
N ASN A 135 14.85 -31.92 9.37
CA ASN A 135 14.82 -32.46 8.01
C ASN A 135 15.61 -31.65 6.98
N HIS A 136 16.20 -30.53 7.38
CA HIS A 136 16.96 -29.68 6.51
C HIS A 136 18.45 -29.65 6.87
N PRO A 137 19.35 -29.24 5.98
CA PRO A 137 20.78 -29.11 6.28
C PRO A 137 21.07 -28.28 7.52
N VAL A 138 22.15 -28.60 8.23
CA VAL A 138 22.55 -27.94 9.49
C VAL A 138 22.67 -26.40 9.34
N ASN A 139 23.07 -25.91 8.18
CA ASN A 139 23.15 -24.46 7.89
C ASN A 139 21.78 -23.76 7.85
N SER A 140 20.67 -24.49 7.85
CA SER A 140 19.33 -23.91 8.05
C SER A 140 19.01 -23.58 9.51
N ASN A 141 19.83 -24.04 10.47
CA ASN A 141 19.67 -23.77 11.89
C ASN A 141 20.27 -22.40 12.25
N THR A 142 19.54 -21.34 11.93
CA THR A 142 19.96 -19.96 12.16
C THR A 142 19.84 -19.59 13.63
N LYS A 143 20.91 -19.05 14.20
CA LYS A 143 20.97 -18.51 15.57
C LYS A 143 20.78 -16.99 15.55
N MET A 144 20.46 -16.41 16.71
CA MET A 144 20.19 -14.97 16.84
C MET A 144 19.14 -14.50 15.81
N LEU A 145 18.14 -15.33 15.57
CA LEU A 145 17.11 -15.13 14.57
C LEU A 145 16.34 -13.84 14.87
N LYS A 146 16.19 -13.01 13.86
CA LYS A 146 15.50 -11.72 13.91
C LYS A 146 14.19 -11.74 13.14
N GLU A 147 14.20 -12.35 11.95
CA GLU A 147 13.06 -12.37 11.04
C GLU A 147 12.88 -13.75 10.43
N ILE A 148 11.63 -14.17 10.34
CA ILE A 148 11.16 -15.28 9.51
C ILE A 148 10.41 -14.66 8.35
N VAL A 149 10.92 -14.84 7.14
CA VAL A 149 10.29 -14.27 5.94
C VAL A 149 9.54 -15.36 5.20
N VAL A 150 8.25 -15.15 5.02
CA VAL A 150 7.40 -16.02 4.20
C VAL A 150 7.42 -15.51 2.77
N VAL A 151 7.74 -16.39 1.83
CA VAL A 151 7.75 -16.08 0.40
C VAL A 151 6.74 -17.00 -0.30
N SER A 152 5.81 -16.43 -1.01
CA SER A 152 4.78 -17.11 -1.78
C SER A 152 5.08 -17.09 -3.28
N ASP A 153 4.29 -17.81 -4.05
CA ASP A 153 4.31 -17.82 -5.52
C ASP A 153 3.82 -16.51 -6.17
N GLY A 154 3.34 -15.55 -5.36
CA GLY A 154 2.80 -14.29 -5.84
C GLY A 154 1.42 -14.41 -6.50
N SER A 155 0.72 -15.53 -6.31
CA SER A 155 -0.60 -15.77 -6.92
C SER A 155 -1.73 -14.90 -6.34
N SER A 156 -1.51 -14.20 -5.22
CA SER A 156 -2.49 -13.27 -4.67
C SER A 156 -2.53 -11.96 -5.46
N PRO A 157 -3.64 -11.64 -6.13
CA PRO A 157 -3.70 -10.50 -7.05
C PRO A 157 -3.71 -9.13 -6.37
N HIS A 158 -4.07 -9.07 -5.08
CA HIS A 158 -4.28 -7.81 -4.34
C HIS A 158 -3.14 -7.48 -3.39
N PHE A 159 -1.99 -8.13 -3.52
CA PHE A 159 -0.89 -7.95 -2.59
C PHE A 159 0.45 -7.76 -3.29
N GLY A 160 1.21 -6.78 -2.81
CA GLY A 160 2.53 -6.46 -3.33
C GLY A 160 2.56 -5.22 -4.21
N LEU A 161 3.71 -4.99 -4.81
CA LEU A 161 3.98 -3.87 -5.69
C LEU A 161 3.78 -4.26 -7.14
N THR A 162 2.99 -3.48 -7.88
CA THR A 162 2.85 -3.61 -9.32
C THR A 162 3.46 -2.40 -10.03
N ILE A 163 4.33 -2.64 -10.99
CA ILE A 163 4.93 -1.61 -11.84
C ILE A 163 4.44 -1.81 -13.26
N ILE A 164 3.83 -0.79 -13.83
CA ILE A 164 3.27 -0.79 -15.19
C ILE A 164 3.82 0.39 -15.99
N ASN A 165 3.66 0.32 -17.30
CA ASN A 165 3.67 1.50 -18.15
C ASN A 165 2.35 1.56 -18.95
N PRO A 166 2.07 2.60 -19.77
CA PRO A 166 0.82 2.71 -20.51
C PRO A 166 0.50 1.55 -21.47
N GLU A 167 1.47 0.69 -21.75
CA GLU A 167 1.34 -0.40 -22.74
C GLU A 167 1.25 -1.79 -22.09
N LYS A 168 1.89 -1.99 -20.93
CA LYS A 168 2.02 -3.33 -20.33
C LYS A 168 2.39 -3.31 -18.86
N GLU A 169 2.16 -4.42 -18.21
CA GLU A 169 2.78 -4.71 -16.92
C GLU A 169 4.28 -4.98 -17.09
N LEU A 170 5.11 -4.34 -16.27
CA LEU A 170 6.56 -4.51 -16.26
C LEU A 170 6.99 -5.52 -15.21
N ILE A 171 6.43 -5.41 -14.01
CA ILE A 171 6.72 -6.31 -12.88
C ILE A 171 5.54 -6.32 -11.91
N ARG A 172 5.29 -7.51 -11.35
CA ARG A 172 4.47 -7.68 -10.13
C ARG A 172 5.31 -8.48 -9.16
N ILE A 173 5.49 -7.99 -7.95
CA ILE A 173 6.38 -8.56 -6.96
C ILE A 173 5.83 -8.37 -5.55
N THR A 174 5.88 -9.43 -4.76
CA THR A 174 5.44 -9.40 -3.36
C THR A 174 6.58 -8.95 -2.43
N PRO A 175 6.27 -8.46 -1.21
CA PRO A 175 7.28 -8.17 -0.19
C PRO A 175 8.16 -9.38 0.12
N GLY A 176 7.60 -10.59 0.21
CA GLY A 176 8.37 -11.82 0.40
C GLY A 176 9.36 -12.05 -0.74
N GLN A 177 8.93 -11.92 -1.99
CA GLN A 177 9.79 -12.02 -3.15
C GLN A 177 10.87 -10.93 -3.19
N LEU A 178 10.56 -9.71 -2.70
CA LEU A 178 11.55 -8.65 -2.58
C LEU A 178 12.67 -9.02 -1.57
N TYR A 179 12.37 -9.72 -0.49
CA TYR A 179 13.39 -10.21 0.45
C TYR A 179 14.41 -11.16 -0.18
N THR A 180 14.07 -11.80 -1.30
CA THR A 180 15.00 -12.69 -2.02
C THR A 180 16.04 -11.94 -2.87
N ARG A 181 15.87 -10.62 -3.06
CA ARG A 181 16.75 -9.78 -3.87
C ARG A 181 17.83 -9.15 -3.02
N THR A 182 18.89 -8.65 -3.67
CA THR A 182 19.94 -7.90 -2.99
C THR A 182 19.41 -6.54 -2.54
N LEU A 183 19.33 -6.35 -1.22
CA LEU A 183 18.94 -5.11 -0.57
C LEU A 183 20.17 -4.22 -0.35
N LEU A 184 19.96 -2.91 -0.50
CA LEU A 184 20.94 -1.89 -0.12
C LEU A 184 20.63 -1.42 1.31
N GLU A 185 21.67 -1.14 2.09
CA GLU A 185 21.51 -0.43 3.36
C GLU A 185 21.65 1.07 3.13
N TYR A 186 20.61 1.81 3.45
CA TYR A 186 20.55 3.25 3.26
C TYR A 186 20.43 3.98 4.62
N PRO A 187 21.36 4.91 4.95
CA PRO A 187 21.29 5.70 6.17
C PRO A 187 20.24 6.81 6.03
N TYR A 188 19.01 6.53 6.42
CA TYR A 188 17.90 7.46 6.35
C TYR A 188 17.95 8.44 7.53
N ALA A 189 17.83 9.74 7.26
CA ALA A 189 17.81 10.78 8.29
C ALA A 189 16.42 10.88 8.94
N GLU A 190 16.29 10.40 10.16
CA GLU A 190 15.03 10.46 10.93
C GLU A 190 14.70 11.87 11.42
N GLY A 191 15.70 12.71 11.62
CA GLY A 191 15.50 14.08 12.05
C GLY A 191 16.73 14.76 12.60
N HIS A 192 16.56 16.04 12.91
CA HIS A 192 17.55 16.88 13.56
C HIS A 192 16.96 17.45 14.86
N ALA A 193 17.72 17.39 15.93
CA ALA A 193 17.37 18.02 17.19
C ALA A 193 18.47 19.01 17.59
N ALA A 194 18.07 20.16 18.14
CA ALA A 194 19.01 21.11 18.72
C ALA A 194 18.56 21.48 20.12
N VAL A 195 19.49 21.53 21.06
CA VAL A 195 19.24 21.92 22.46
C VAL A 195 20.20 23.05 22.83
N GLU A 196 19.67 24.14 23.38
CA GLU A 196 20.47 25.19 24.01
C GLU A 196 20.80 24.83 25.45
N LYS A 197 22.09 24.80 25.77
CA LYS A 197 22.58 24.58 27.12
C LYS A 197 23.76 25.52 27.42
N GLN A 198 23.61 26.30 28.47
CA GLN A 198 24.64 27.29 28.90
C GLN A 198 25.05 28.29 27.78
N GLY A 199 24.05 28.76 27.01
CA GLY A 199 24.29 29.71 25.89
C GLY A 199 24.99 29.11 24.67
N LYS A 200 25.06 27.78 24.57
CA LYS A 200 25.59 27.06 23.40
C LYS A 200 24.50 26.15 22.85
N THR A 201 24.38 26.14 21.53
CA THR A 201 23.51 25.23 20.79
C THR A 201 24.24 23.93 20.48
N TYR A 202 23.65 22.81 20.88
CA TYR A 202 24.11 21.47 20.55
C TYR A 202 23.12 20.86 19.57
N ALA A 203 23.57 20.56 18.35
CA ALA A 203 22.75 19.92 17.32
C ALA A 203 23.14 18.45 17.18
N THR A 204 22.17 17.59 16.95
CA THR A 204 22.38 16.18 16.62
C THR A 204 21.48 15.78 15.45
N SER A 205 21.94 14.85 14.64
CA SER A 205 21.15 14.21 13.59
C SER A 205 21.03 12.73 13.93
N VAL A 206 19.81 12.19 13.78
CA VAL A 206 19.51 10.79 14.03
C VAL A 206 19.34 10.12 12.68
N PHE A 207 20.05 9.02 12.47
CA PHE A 207 19.98 8.19 11.27
C PHE A 207 19.61 6.77 11.66
N THR A 208 18.78 6.12 10.83
CA THR A 208 18.50 4.68 10.90
C THR A 208 18.95 4.01 9.63
N GLN A 209 19.43 2.77 9.74
CA GLN A 209 19.74 1.95 8.57
C GLN A 209 18.45 1.31 8.06
N ARG A 210 18.11 1.59 6.82
CA ARG A 210 16.92 1.05 6.16
C ARG A 210 17.31 0.13 5.02
N LYS A 211 16.57 -0.98 4.85
CA LYS A 211 16.75 -1.90 3.74
C LYS A 211 15.94 -1.40 2.56
N VAL A 212 16.61 -1.08 1.46
CA VAL A 212 15.99 -0.41 0.33
C VAL A 212 16.41 -1.00 -1.01
N PHE A 213 15.60 -0.72 -2.03
CA PHE A 213 15.93 -0.86 -3.45
C PHE A 213 15.96 0.52 -4.08
N ARG A 214 16.81 0.75 -5.05
CA ARG A 214 16.59 1.90 -5.91
C ARG A 214 15.40 1.62 -6.80
N LEU A 215 14.50 2.59 -6.94
CA LEU A 215 13.35 2.47 -7.84
C LEU A 215 13.80 2.12 -9.28
N ALA A 216 14.89 2.73 -9.74
CA ALA A 216 15.50 2.46 -11.03
C ALA A 216 15.97 1.01 -11.23
N ASP A 217 16.32 0.29 -10.16
CA ASP A 217 16.78 -1.11 -10.27
C ASP A 217 15.61 -2.09 -10.51
N LEU A 218 14.40 -1.69 -10.15
CA LEU A 218 13.19 -2.50 -10.37
C LEU A 218 12.52 -2.23 -11.71
N THR A 219 12.85 -1.10 -12.34
CA THR A 219 12.25 -0.68 -13.60
C THR A 219 13.33 -0.60 -14.69
N PRO A 220 13.10 -1.15 -15.89
CA PRO A 220 14.01 -0.98 -17.03
C PRO A 220 13.80 0.41 -17.69
N VAL A 221 13.83 1.47 -16.88
CA VAL A 221 13.54 2.84 -17.32
C VAL A 221 14.82 3.65 -17.29
N PRO A 222 15.18 4.36 -18.36
CA PRO A 222 16.33 5.27 -18.36
C PRO A 222 16.21 6.35 -17.31
N ASP A 223 17.34 6.84 -16.81
CA ASP A 223 17.41 7.97 -15.90
C ASP A 223 16.70 9.20 -16.50
N GLY A 224 15.92 9.89 -15.68
CA GLY A 224 15.21 11.11 -16.08
C GLY A 224 13.81 10.92 -16.63
N GLU A 225 13.32 9.68 -16.74
CA GLU A 225 11.92 9.45 -17.07
C GLU A 225 11.00 9.70 -15.86
N MET A 226 9.78 10.13 -16.15
CA MET A 226 8.78 10.42 -15.11
C MET A 226 8.11 9.15 -14.60
N MET A 227 7.77 9.15 -13.34
CA MET A 227 6.99 8.10 -12.68
C MET A 227 5.85 8.70 -11.88
N LEU A 228 4.77 7.94 -11.78
CA LEU A 228 3.67 8.20 -10.88
C LEU A 228 3.64 7.06 -9.85
N VAL A 229 3.90 7.38 -8.59
CA VAL A 229 3.84 6.44 -7.47
C VAL A 229 2.53 6.65 -6.72
N MET A 230 1.86 5.54 -6.40
CA MET A 230 0.54 5.54 -5.75
C MET A 230 0.57 4.70 -4.48
N GLY A 231 0.14 5.30 -3.37
CA GLY A 231 -0.04 4.66 -2.07
C GLY A 231 -1.42 4.05 -1.89
N ALA A 232 -1.52 3.11 -0.95
CA ALA A 232 -2.80 2.47 -0.58
C ALA A 232 -3.81 3.45 0.03
N ASP A 233 -3.34 4.54 0.63
CA ASP A 233 -4.13 5.62 1.20
C ASP A 233 -4.63 6.66 0.18
N GLY A 234 -4.31 6.47 -1.09
CA GLY A 234 -4.68 7.37 -2.18
C GLY A 234 -3.66 8.49 -2.44
N GLU A 235 -2.50 8.46 -1.79
CA GLU A 235 -1.42 9.40 -2.08
C GLU A 235 -0.89 9.20 -3.50
N HIS A 236 -0.64 10.31 -4.19
CA HIS A 236 -0.12 10.36 -5.56
C HIS A 236 1.12 11.23 -5.63
N ARG A 237 2.23 10.71 -6.19
CA ARG A 237 3.42 11.51 -6.44
C ARG A 237 3.95 11.32 -7.85
N PHE A 238 4.01 12.42 -8.59
CA PHE A 238 4.79 12.51 -9.83
C PHE A 238 6.24 12.82 -9.48
N LEU A 239 7.18 11.99 -9.96
CA LEU A 239 8.59 12.16 -9.70
C LEU A 239 9.43 11.69 -10.90
N GLU A 240 10.66 12.14 -10.96
CA GLU A 240 11.67 11.56 -11.84
C GLU A 240 12.01 10.14 -11.34
N ASN A 241 12.65 9.31 -12.17
CA ASN A 241 13.09 7.97 -11.78
C ASN A 241 14.22 8.04 -10.74
N ARG A 242 13.86 8.39 -9.53
CA ARG A 242 14.76 8.56 -8.38
C ARG A 242 14.12 8.01 -7.11
N GLY A 243 14.89 7.97 -6.02
CA GLY A 243 14.42 7.53 -4.72
C GLY A 243 14.53 6.03 -4.52
N TYR A 244 14.06 5.61 -3.37
CA TYR A 244 14.17 4.24 -2.91
C TYR A 244 12.82 3.66 -2.55
N LEU A 245 12.69 2.37 -2.74
CA LEU A 245 11.60 1.57 -2.17
C LEU A 245 12.15 0.87 -0.93
N GLU A 246 11.60 1.17 0.24
CA GLU A 246 11.92 0.52 1.50
C GLU A 246 11.06 -0.71 1.67
N LEU A 247 11.68 -1.85 1.98
CA LEU A 247 10.98 -3.04 2.38
C LEU A 247 10.79 -3.01 3.91
N LYS A 248 9.54 -2.93 4.36
CA LYS A 248 9.18 -2.84 5.76
C LYS A 248 8.10 -3.85 6.12
N ASP A 249 8.48 -4.84 6.92
CA ASP A 249 7.59 -5.89 7.38
C ASP A 249 6.90 -6.64 6.21
N ASN A 250 5.66 -6.30 5.85
CA ASN A 250 4.88 -6.94 4.77
C ASN A 250 4.41 -5.96 3.68
N TYR A 251 5.01 -4.78 3.59
CA TYR A 251 4.71 -3.81 2.55
C TYR A 251 5.94 -3.02 2.10
N VAL A 252 5.76 -2.21 1.08
CA VAL A 252 6.80 -1.40 0.45
C VAL A 252 6.47 0.06 0.65
N ASN A 253 7.43 0.86 1.11
CA ASN A 253 7.32 2.30 1.21
C ASN A 253 8.20 2.97 0.14
N TYR A 254 7.84 4.16 -0.30
CA TYR A 254 8.71 5.01 -1.09
C TYR A 254 9.41 6.04 -0.20
N LEU A 255 10.71 6.20 -0.40
CA LEU A 255 11.56 7.18 0.28
C LEU A 255 12.17 8.13 -0.75
N ASP A 256 11.82 9.41 -0.65
CA ASP A 256 12.48 10.47 -1.42
C ASP A 256 13.79 10.88 -0.72
N ILE A 257 14.87 10.97 -1.50
CA ILE A 257 16.19 11.30 -0.96
C ILE A 257 16.28 12.78 -0.60
N ASP A 258 15.72 13.65 -1.45
CA ASP A 258 15.95 15.09 -1.35
C ASP A 258 14.97 15.76 -0.38
N GLU A 259 13.75 15.32 -0.35
CA GLU A 259 12.67 15.93 0.43
C GLU A 259 12.51 15.33 1.83
N ARG A 260 13.22 14.25 2.12
CA ARG A 260 13.06 13.47 3.37
C ARG A 260 11.61 13.08 3.63
N SER A 261 10.87 12.89 2.56
CA SER A 261 9.49 12.49 2.60
C SER A 261 9.36 11.00 2.37
N GLN A 262 8.33 10.43 2.92
CA GLN A 262 7.99 9.02 2.82
C GLN A 262 6.55 8.90 2.30
N MET A 263 6.31 7.90 1.45
CA MET A 263 4.96 7.42 1.13
C MET A 263 4.87 6.00 1.65
N ASP A 264 3.90 5.73 2.49
CA ASP A 264 3.69 4.40 3.07
C ASP A 264 2.86 3.52 2.12
N GLU A 265 3.04 2.21 2.21
CA GLU A 265 2.23 1.19 1.54
C GLU A 265 2.03 1.45 0.02
N VAL A 266 3.14 1.60 -0.70
CA VAL A 266 3.09 1.77 -2.17
C VAL A 266 2.49 0.53 -2.81
N THR A 267 1.40 0.73 -3.54
CA THR A 267 0.69 -0.33 -4.26
C THR A 267 1.11 -0.41 -5.71
N GLY A 268 1.36 0.74 -6.34
CA GLY A 268 1.65 0.80 -7.76
C GLY A 268 2.59 1.92 -8.18
N VAL A 269 3.31 1.64 -9.27
CA VAL A 269 4.15 2.62 -9.96
C VAL A 269 3.81 2.60 -11.44
N ILE A 270 3.54 3.74 -12.02
CA ILE A 270 3.35 3.90 -13.47
C ILE A 270 4.56 4.62 -14.04
N VAL A 271 5.27 3.92 -14.90
CA VAL A 271 6.44 4.44 -15.62
C VAL A 271 5.97 5.18 -16.86
N ASN A 272 6.43 6.41 -17.06
CA ASN A 272 6.00 7.28 -18.17
C ASN A 272 4.47 7.37 -18.23
N PRO A 273 3.80 7.85 -17.16
CA PRO A 273 2.36 7.98 -17.13
C PRO A 273 1.88 8.84 -18.30
N PRO A 274 0.65 8.62 -18.80
CA PRO A 274 0.05 9.51 -19.79
C PRO A 274 0.01 10.96 -19.28
N ALA A 275 0.08 11.91 -20.20
CA ALA A 275 -0.05 13.34 -19.85
C ALA A 275 -1.44 13.68 -19.31
N ALA A 276 -2.49 13.03 -19.83
CA ALA A 276 -3.85 13.22 -19.38
C ALA A 276 -4.17 12.40 -18.11
N SER A 277 -4.93 12.99 -17.21
CA SER A 277 -5.46 12.37 -15.99
C SER A 277 -6.98 12.54 -15.93
N ILE A 278 -7.67 11.65 -15.22
CA ILE A 278 -9.10 11.86 -14.94
C ILE A 278 -9.35 13.14 -14.13
N MET A 279 -8.37 13.61 -13.37
CA MET A 279 -8.44 14.88 -12.62
C MET A 279 -8.50 16.11 -13.54
N ASP A 280 -8.07 15.98 -14.79
CA ASP A 280 -8.18 17.07 -15.80
C ASP A 280 -9.64 17.43 -16.09
N THR A 281 -10.58 16.54 -15.78
CA THR A 281 -12.04 16.80 -15.85
C THR A 281 -12.42 18.03 -15.05
N TYR A 282 -11.91 18.16 -13.81
CA TYR A 282 -12.17 19.34 -12.98
C TYR A 282 -11.63 20.62 -13.61
N TYR A 283 -10.37 20.60 -14.01
CA TYR A 283 -9.69 21.79 -14.52
C TYR A 283 -10.28 22.25 -15.85
N ALA A 284 -10.59 21.33 -16.75
CA ALA A 284 -11.23 21.63 -18.01
C ALA A 284 -12.66 22.15 -17.81
N ALA A 285 -13.47 21.46 -17.00
CA ALA A 285 -14.86 21.89 -16.73
C ALA A 285 -14.90 23.25 -16.04
N ARG A 286 -14.06 23.48 -15.03
CA ARG A 286 -13.94 24.76 -14.35
C ARG A 286 -13.56 25.88 -15.31
N HIS A 287 -12.55 25.66 -16.15
CA HIS A 287 -12.12 26.63 -17.14
C HIS A 287 -13.26 27.06 -18.09
N TYR A 288 -14.01 26.07 -18.60
CA TYR A 288 -15.15 26.34 -19.47
C TYR A 288 -16.28 27.09 -18.74
N LEU A 289 -16.61 26.69 -17.51
CA LEU A 289 -17.61 27.38 -16.71
C LEU A 289 -17.21 28.83 -16.42
N GLU A 290 -15.96 29.11 -16.05
CA GLU A 290 -15.45 30.46 -15.80
C GLU A 290 -15.51 31.34 -17.07
N ASN A 291 -15.36 30.74 -18.25
CA ASN A 291 -15.49 31.41 -19.55
C ASN A 291 -16.94 31.59 -20.03
N GLY A 292 -17.92 31.13 -19.24
CA GLY A 292 -19.34 31.29 -19.57
C GLY A 292 -19.93 30.15 -20.42
N ASP A 293 -19.16 29.15 -20.75
CA ASP A 293 -19.66 27.97 -21.45
C ASP A 293 -20.54 27.09 -20.55
N LYS A 294 -21.45 26.35 -21.18
CA LYS A 294 -22.12 25.21 -20.55
C LYS A 294 -21.24 23.97 -20.66
N VAL A 295 -21.21 23.15 -19.62
CA VAL A 295 -20.36 21.95 -19.56
C VAL A 295 -21.19 20.71 -19.29
N LEU A 296 -21.03 19.71 -20.14
CA LEU A 296 -21.52 18.36 -19.96
C LEU A 296 -20.34 17.45 -19.67
N VAL A 297 -20.36 16.75 -18.54
CA VAL A 297 -19.42 15.67 -18.21
C VAL A 297 -20.15 14.36 -18.29
N VAL A 298 -19.66 13.42 -19.08
CA VAL A 298 -20.17 12.06 -19.15
C VAL A 298 -19.15 11.10 -18.65
N VAL A 299 -19.53 10.32 -17.63
CA VAL A 299 -18.70 9.27 -17.04
C VAL A 299 -19.26 7.91 -17.41
N LEU A 300 -18.43 7.05 -17.99
CA LEU A 300 -18.78 5.73 -18.47
C LEU A 300 -18.19 4.65 -17.55
N ASP A 301 -18.98 4.13 -16.63
CA ASP A 301 -18.53 3.13 -15.69
C ASP A 301 -18.18 1.81 -16.38
N GLY A 302 -16.91 1.37 -16.22
CA GLY A 302 -16.43 0.13 -16.80
C GLY A 302 -15.82 0.26 -18.20
N LEU A 303 -15.69 1.46 -18.77
CA LEU A 303 -15.05 1.64 -20.06
C LEU A 303 -13.56 1.92 -19.90
N THR A 304 -12.76 0.89 -19.59
CA THR A 304 -11.29 1.00 -19.57
C THR A 304 -10.74 1.36 -20.95
N TYR A 305 -9.51 1.86 -21.02
CA TYR A 305 -8.90 2.21 -22.30
C TYR A 305 -8.75 1.02 -23.25
N SER A 306 -8.46 -0.16 -22.71
CA SER A 306 -8.38 -1.40 -23.51
C SER A 306 -9.77 -1.82 -24.05
N ARG A 307 -10.83 -1.68 -23.27
CA ARG A 307 -12.20 -1.91 -23.75
C ARG A 307 -12.61 -0.90 -24.83
N TYR A 308 -12.27 0.37 -24.61
CA TYR A 308 -12.50 1.43 -25.60
C TYR A 308 -11.81 1.12 -26.93
N THR A 309 -10.52 0.83 -26.94
CA THR A 309 -9.77 0.54 -28.18
C THR A 309 -10.32 -0.70 -28.90
N ASN A 310 -10.62 -1.76 -28.16
CA ASN A 310 -11.25 -2.97 -28.70
C ASN A 310 -12.65 -2.70 -29.30
N ALA A 311 -13.47 -1.87 -28.65
CA ALA A 311 -14.80 -1.46 -29.16
C ALA A 311 -14.68 -0.61 -30.43
N MET A 312 -13.68 0.27 -30.50
CA MET A 312 -13.39 1.09 -31.67
C MET A 312 -12.95 0.24 -32.88
N GLU A 313 -12.07 -0.74 -32.67
CA GLU A 313 -11.63 -1.68 -33.71
C GLU A 313 -12.81 -2.51 -34.24
N LYS A 314 -13.72 -2.92 -33.38
CA LYS A 314 -14.91 -3.71 -33.76
C LYS A 314 -16.07 -2.86 -34.30
N GLY A 315 -15.92 -1.54 -34.40
CA GLY A 315 -16.96 -0.63 -34.89
C GLY A 315 -18.19 -0.54 -33.99
N GLN A 316 -18.03 -0.78 -32.69
CA GLN A 316 -19.12 -0.74 -31.71
C GLN A 316 -19.41 0.69 -31.21
N MET A 317 -18.48 1.62 -31.40
CA MET A 317 -18.59 3.02 -30.96
C MET A 317 -18.35 3.99 -32.15
N PRO A 318 -19.22 3.98 -33.17
CA PRO A 318 -19.05 4.80 -34.35
C PRO A 318 -19.12 6.30 -34.09
N PHE A 319 -19.91 6.75 -33.11
CA PHE A 319 -19.98 8.17 -32.73
C PHE A 319 -18.65 8.64 -32.15
N LEU A 320 -18.12 7.97 -31.14
CA LEU A 320 -16.83 8.34 -30.55
C LEU A 320 -15.68 8.23 -31.54
N LYS A 321 -15.73 7.26 -32.45
CA LYS A 321 -14.75 7.12 -33.52
C LYS A 321 -14.70 8.34 -34.43
N ASN A 322 -15.85 8.90 -34.77
CA ASN A 322 -15.96 10.10 -35.63
C ASN A 322 -15.64 11.39 -34.85
N ALA A 323 -15.80 11.39 -33.54
CA ALA A 323 -15.49 12.53 -32.67
C ALA A 323 -13.97 12.77 -32.50
N GLY A 324 -13.16 11.78 -32.83
CA GLY A 324 -11.71 11.81 -32.70
C GLY A 324 -11.19 10.68 -31.79
N LEU A 325 -9.86 10.51 -31.74
CA LEU A 325 -9.26 9.55 -30.84
C LEU A 325 -9.27 10.13 -29.42
N ALA A 326 -9.74 9.32 -28.45
CA ALA A 326 -9.60 9.64 -27.05
C ALA A 326 -8.12 9.61 -26.64
N GLU A 327 -7.73 10.54 -25.79
CA GLU A 327 -6.48 10.46 -25.07
C GLU A 327 -6.56 9.34 -24.03
N LYS A 328 -5.43 8.70 -23.75
CA LYS A 328 -5.32 7.76 -22.65
C LYS A 328 -5.10 8.57 -21.39
N ALA A 329 -6.05 8.53 -20.44
CA ALA A 329 -5.93 9.20 -19.17
C ALA A 329 -5.62 8.22 -18.05
N VAL A 330 -4.77 8.62 -17.12
CA VAL A 330 -4.47 7.86 -15.92
C VAL A 330 -5.54 8.12 -14.85
N GLY A 331 -5.96 7.05 -14.18
CA GLY A 331 -6.85 7.11 -13.04
C GLY A 331 -6.15 7.33 -11.70
N VAL A 332 -6.87 7.11 -10.63
CA VAL A 332 -6.40 7.20 -9.25
C VAL A 332 -6.51 5.83 -8.55
N TYR A 333 -5.81 5.66 -7.44
CA TYR A 333 -5.95 4.50 -6.57
C TYR A 333 -6.46 4.98 -5.19
N PRO A 334 -7.37 4.27 -4.51
CA PRO A 334 -7.99 2.98 -4.85
C PRO A 334 -8.93 2.98 -6.07
N LEU A 335 -9.23 1.77 -6.59
CA LEU A 335 -9.99 1.56 -7.83
C LEU A 335 -11.52 1.60 -7.62
N GLU A 336 -11.98 2.36 -6.66
CA GLU A 336 -13.40 2.48 -6.31
C GLU A 336 -14.09 3.59 -7.11
N ASN A 337 -15.33 3.35 -7.55
CA ASN A 337 -16.07 4.30 -8.40
C ASN A 337 -16.25 5.68 -7.77
N ASN A 338 -16.56 5.74 -6.47
CA ASN A 338 -16.67 6.99 -5.72
C ASN A 338 -15.33 7.73 -5.59
N VAL A 339 -14.23 7.00 -5.43
CA VAL A 339 -12.86 7.56 -5.37
C VAL A 339 -12.51 8.24 -6.70
N TRP A 340 -12.81 7.56 -7.81
CA TRP A 340 -12.58 8.09 -9.15
C TRP A 340 -13.47 9.30 -9.46
N LEU A 341 -14.77 9.22 -9.13
CA LEU A 341 -15.69 10.34 -9.31
C LEU A 341 -15.25 11.55 -8.46
N ALA A 342 -14.82 11.33 -7.22
CA ALA A 342 -14.30 12.40 -6.36
C ALA A 342 -13.09 13.10 -7.01
N ALA A 343 -12.12 12.34 -7.52
CA ALA A 343 -10.96 12.89 -8.21
C ALA A 343 -11.35 13.68 -9.47
N MET A 344 -12.32 13.19 -10.25
CA MET A 344 -12.84 13.87 -11.45
C MET A 344 -13.50 15.23 -11.14
N ILE A 345 -14.27 15.31 -10.03
CA ILE A 345 -15.03 16.51 -9.71
C ILE A 345 -14.31 17.48 -8.78
N THR A 346 -13.18 17.07 -8.18
CA THR A 346 -12.36 17.94 -7.31
C THR A 346 -11.02 18.33 -7.94
N GLY A 347 -10.53 17.52 -8.90
CA GLY A 347 -9.21 17.72 -9.51
C GLY A 347 -8.04 17.40 -8.57
N THR A 348 -8.28 16.67 -7.47
CA THR A 348 -7.28 16.34 -6.45
C THR A 348 -7.19 14.84 -6.21
N ALA A 349 -6.04 14.41 -5.71
CA ALA A 349 -5.80 13.02 -5.33
C ALA A 349 -6.73 12.56 -4.18
N PRO A 350 -7.01 11.27 -4.04
CA PRO A 350 -7.90 10.74 -3.01
C PRO A 350 -7.48 11.10 -1.58
N GLU A 351 -6.20 11.13 -1.26
CA GLU A 351 -5.67 11.57 0.03
C GLU A 351 -6.12 13.01 0.35
N GLU A 352 -6.03 13.91 -0.64
CA GLU A 352 -6.37 15.32 -0.50
C GLU A 352 -7.90 15.54 -0.46
N ASN A 353 -8.67 14.90 -1.35
CA ASN A 353 -10.11 15.05 -1.38
C ASN A 353 -10.84 14.26 -0.27
N GLY A 354 -10.15 13.30 0.38
CA GLY A 354 -10.64 12.54 1.52
C GLY A 354 -11.45 11.29 1.19
N VAL A 355 -11.69 11.00 -0.08
CA VAL A 355 -12.44 9.81 -0.53
C VAL A 355 -11.44 8.72 -0.91
N ILE A 356 -11.09 7.87 0.07
CA ILE A 356 -10.04 6.84 -0.05
C ILE A 356 -10.57 5.39 0.01
N SER A 357 -11.88 5.21 0.00
CA SER A 357 -12.51 3.88 0.04
C SER A 357 -13.96 3.97 -0.41
N GLU A 358 -14.55 2.83 -0.75
CA GLU A 358 -15.98 2.71 -1.13
C GLU A 358 -16.94 3.35 -0.10
N LYS A 359 -16.57 3.33 1.18
CA LYS A 359 -17.42 3.85 2.27
C LYS A 359 -17.26 5.35 2.49
N ALA A 360 -16.20 5.96 1.99
CA ALA A 360 -15.96 7.38 2.12
C ALA A 360 -16.74 8.13 1.04
N GLN A 361 -17.67 9.00 1.46
CA GLN A 361 -18.51 9.79 0.53
C GLN A 361 -18.36 11.30 0.71
N ASP A 362 -17.76 11.74 1.81
CA ASP A 362 -17.64 13.16 2.16
C ASP A 362 -16.35 13.75 1.57
N LEU A 363 -16.51 14.83 0.81
CA LEU A 363 -15.40 15.58 0.22
C LEU A 363 -14.79 16.54 1.24
N LYS A 364 -13.45 16.56 1.34
CA LYS A 364 -12.71 17.54 2.16
C LYS A 364 -12.37 18.82 1.42
N VAL A 365 -12.52 18.84 0.10
CA VAL A 365 -12.22 19.97 -0.77
C VAL A 365 -13.43 20.32 -1.64
N PRO A 366 -13.56 21.58 -2.10
CA PRO A 366 -14.68 21.99 -2.94
C PRO A 366 -14.71 21.23 -4.28
N SER A 367 -15.92 20.84 -4.71
CA SER A 367 -16.13 20.18 -5.99
C SER A 367 -16.48 21.17 -7.13
N LEU A 368 -16.66 20.64 -8.34
CA LEU A 368 -17.21 21.39 -9.48
C LEU A 368 -18.59 22.01 -9.17
N PHE A 369 -19.35 21.39 -8.25
CA PHE A 369 -20.65 21.95 -7.85
C PHE A 369 -20.50 23.20 -7.01
N ALA A 370 -19.50 23.25 -6.13
CA ALA A 370 -19.15 24.48 -5.41
C ALA A 370 -18.68 25.60 -6.38
N VAL A 371 -17.92 25.24 -7.41
CA VAL A 371 -17.52 26.20 -8.47
C VAL A 371 -18.76 26.73 -9.21
N ALA A 372 -19.69 25.85 -9.59
CA ALA A 372 -20.92 26.25 -10.26
C ALA A 372 -21.76 27.19 -9.37
N GLU A 373 -21.90 26.90 -8.07
CA GLU A 373 -22.59 27.73 -7.10
C GLU A 373 -21.95 29.12 -6.99
N GLN A 374 -20.62 29.22 -6.85
CA GLN A 374 -19.88 30.46 -6.81
C GLN A 374 -20.10 31.35 -8.08
N LEU A 375 -20.22 30.67 -9.24
CA LEU A 375 -20.50 31.31 -10.51
C LEU A 375 -22.00 31.59 -10.75
N GLN A 376 -22.86 31.23 -9.78
CA GLN A 376 -24.33 31.36 -9.88
C GLN A 376 -24.90 30.55 -11.06
N LYS A 377 -24.30 29.40 -11.36
CA LYS A 377 -24.69 28.49 -12.44
C LYS A 377 -25.45 27.28 -11.87
N ARG A 378 -26.47 26.84 -12.62
CA ARG A 378 -27.26 25.68 -12.26
C ARG A 378 -26.50 24.40 -12.61
N ALA A 379 -26.34 23.55 -11.62
CA ALA A 379 -25.63 22.29 -11.74
C ALA A 379 -26.52 21.09 -11.39
N LEU A 380 -26.26 19.93 -11.99
CA LEU A 380 -26.99 18.69 -11.74
C LEU A 380 -26.08 17.50 -11.92
N LEU A 381 -26.19 16.51 -11.01
CA LEU A 381 -25.60 15.17 -11.14
C LEU A 381 -26.72 14.15 -11.36
N LEU A 382 -26.66 13.41 -12.45
CA LEU A 382 -27.56 12.31 -12.79
C LEU A 382 -26.83 10.97 -12.74
N HIS A 383 -27.36 10.01 -12.02
CA HIS A 383 -26.84 8.65 -11.97
C HIS A 383 -27.98 7.63 -11.76
N SER A 384 -27.78 6.40 -12.19
CA SER A 384 -28.78 5.33 -12.14
C SER A 384 -28.61 4.33 -10.98
N GLY A 385 -27.67 4.57 -10.07
CA GLY A 385 -27.33 3.69 -8.96
C GLY A 385 -27.40 4.35 -7.59
N PRO A 386 -26.78 3.75 -6.58
CA PRO A 386 -26.66 4.36 -5.27
C PRO A 386 -25.87 5.67 -5.31
N ASN A 387 -26.09 6.54 -4.34
CA ASN A 387 -25.31 7.77 -4.22
C ASN A 387 -23.84 7.44 -3.95
N LEU A 388 -22.95 7.93 -4.81
CA LEU A 388 -21.51 7.68 -4.70
C LEU A 388 -20.82 8.70 -3.79
N LEU A 389 -21.30 9.97 -3.77
CA LEU A 389 -20.67 11.07 -3.06
C LEU A 389 -21.72 12.00 -2.45
N ASN A 390 -21.40 12.57 -1.29
CA ASN A 390 -22.09 13.70 -0.72
C ASN A 390 -21.46 14.98 -1.29
N THR A 391 -22.20 15.64 -2.17
CA THR A 391 -21.75 16.88 -2.84
C THR A 391 -22.56 18.09 -2.36
N GLU A 392 -22.16 19.30 -2.76
CA GLU A 392 -22.84 20.55 -2.41
C GLU A 392 -24.26 20.66 -3.02
N ILE A 393 -24.56 19.81 -4.02
CA ILE A 393 -25.90 19.68 -4.59
C ILE A 393 -26.47 18.31 -4.26
N GLU A 394 -27.78 18.24 -4.16
CA GLU A 394 -28.48 16.95 -4.02
C GLU A 394 -28.44 16.20 -5.35
N ALA A 395 -27.83 15.02 -5.35
CA ALA A 395 -27.85 14.14 -6.52
C ALA A 395 -29.28 13.64 -6.80
N GLN A 396 -29.66 13.58 -8.07
CA GLN A 396 -30.96 12.99 -8.46
C GLN A 396 -30.79 11.53 -8.85
N PRO A 397 -31.02 10.57 -7.93
CA PRO A 397 -31.05 9.17 -8.27
C PRO A 397 -32.28 8.89 -9.13
N ILE A 398 -32.10 8.03 -10.13
CA ILE A 398 -33.18 7.66 -11.03
C ILE A 398 -33.74 6.33 -10.60
N ASP A 399 -35.02 6.31 -10.18
CA ASP A 399 -35.75 5.08 -9.87
C ASP A 399 -36.25 4.41 -11.16
N ASN A 400 -35.54 3.37 -11.58
CA ASN A 400 -35.78 2.66 -12.85
C ASN A 400 -36.94 1.64 -12.80
N LYS A 401 -37.70 1.56 -11.71
CA LYS A 401 -38.64 0.46 -11.50
C LYS A 401 -39.77 0.37 -12.51
N ASN A 402 -40.00 1.39 -13.34
CA ASN A 402 -41.26 1.45 -14.13
C ASN A 402 -41.14 1.73 -15.64
N VAL A 403 -39.99 2.00 -16.25
CA VAL A 403 -39.98 2.56 -17.63
C VAL A 403 -38.89 2.01 -18.58
N SER A 404 -37.83 1.35 -18.14
CA SER A 404 -36.71 1.02 -19.00
C SER A 404 -36.27 -0.44 -18.94
N LYS A 405 -35.65 -0.91 -20.03
CA LYS A 405 -35.03 -2.25 -20.10
C LYS A 405 -33.76 -2.36 -19.27
N THR A 406 -33.01 -1.26 -19.15
CA THR A 406 -31.76 -1.16 -18.40
C THR A 406 -31.74 0.14 -17.60
N ALA A 407 -30.77 0.26 -16.67
CA ALA A 407 -30.60 1.44 -15.87
C ALA A 407 -30.24 2.67 -16.73
N ASP A 408 -29.36 2.48 -17.69
CA ASP A 408 -28.88 3.54 -18.58
C ASP A 408 -29.93 3.99 -19.60
N ASP A 409 -30.88 3.15 -20.03
CA ASP A 409 -32.04 3.56 -20.86
C ASP A 409 -32.85 4.63 -20.15
N GLY A 410 -33.13 4.43 -18.85
CA GLY A 410 -33.87 5.39 -18.03
C GLY A 410 -33.11 6.67 -17.82
N LEU A 411 -31.81 6.56 -17.49
CA LEU A 411 -30.91 7.70 -17.32
C LEU A 411 -30.80 8.53 -18.59
N TYR A 412 -30.63 7.89 -19.75
CA TYR A 412 -30.62 8.55 -21.05
C TYR A 412 -31.89 9.36 -21.30
N SER A 413 -33.08 8.77 -21.09
CA SER A 413 -34.34 9.46 -21.30
C SER A 413 -34.47 10.72 -20.44
N ILE A 414 -34.13 10.62 -19.14
CA ILE A 414 -34.18 11.75 -18.22
C ILE A 414 -33.12 12.78 -18.59
N THR A 415 -31.93 12.34 -19.01
CA THR A 415 -30.88 13.26 -19.46
C THR A 415 -31.39 14.16 -20.60
N LEU A 416 -32.05 13.60 -21.61
CA LEU A 416 -32.62 14.37 -22.70
C LEU A 416 -33.61 15.45 -22.22
N ASP A 417 -34.45 15.13 -21.25
CA ASP A 417 -35.43 16.10 -20.67
C ASP A 417 -34.69 17.21 -19.91
N LYS A 418 -33.57 16.89 -19.25
CA LYS A 418 -32.78 17.86 -18.48
C LYS A 418 -31.93 18.80 -19.35
N LEU A 419 -31.55 18.38 -20.57
CA LEU A 419 -30.81 19.24 -21.51
C LEU A 419 -31.56 20.56 -21.80
N GLU A 420 -32.89 20.53 -21.81
CA GLU A 420 -33.76 21.68 -22.11
C GLU A 420 -34.05 22.56 -20.87
N GLN A 421 -33.67 22.12 -19.66
CA GLN A 421 -34.03 22.82 -18.42
C GLN A 421 -33.03 23.89 -17.98
N GLY A 422 -32.06 24.23 -18.84
CA GLY A 422 -31.17 25.38 -18.62
C GLY A 422 -30.04 25.12 -17.60
N TYR A 423 -29.64 23.92 -17.36
CA TYR A 423 -28.43 23.60 -16.59
C TYR A 423 -27.19 24.08 -17.34
N GLU A 424 -26.19 24.53 -16.59
CA GLU A 424 -24.90 25.02 -17.14
C GLU A 424 -23.77 24.01 -16.82
N LEU A 425 -23.92 23.22 -15.74
CA LEU A 425 -23.09 22.05 -15.48
C LEU A 425 -24.01 20.83 -15.35
N LEU A 426 -23.83 19.86 -16.20
CA LEU A 426 -24.52 18.57 -16.14
C LEU A 426 -23.49 17.45 -16.11
N ILE A 427 -23.54 16.62 -15.07
CA ILE A 427 -22.71 15.41 -14.95
C ILE A 427 -23.64 14.19 -15.07
N VAL A 428 -23.34 13.27 -15.98
CA VAL A 428 -24.12 12.05 -16.24
C VAL A 428 -23.23 10.83 -16.06
N TYR A 429 -23.63 9.91 -15.19
CA TYR A 429 -22.86 8.72 -14.85
C TYR A 429 -23.60 7.46 -15.30
N PHE A 430 -23.15 6.83 -16.40
CA PHE A 430 -23.69 5.60 -16.98
C PHE A 430 -22.99 4.37 -16.38
N GLN A 431 -23.75 3.27 -16.12
CA GLN A 431 -23.25 2.09 -15.39
C GLN A 431 -23.43 0.74 -16.11
N ASP A 432 -24.20 0.67 -17.20
CA ASP A 432 -24.59 -0.61 -17.82
C ASP A 432 -23.40 -1.38 -18.43
N ILE A 433 -22.25 -0.73 -18.72
CA ILE A 433 -21.06 -1.41 -19.23
C ILE A 433 -20.46 -2.30 -18.13
N THR A 434 -20.31 -1.77 -16.90
CA THR A 434 -19.90 -2.55 -15.72
C THR A 434 -20.88 -3.67 -15.43
N ALA A 435 -22.17 -3.38 -15.33
CA ALA A 435 -23.20 -4.38 -15.04
C ALA A 435 -23.22 -5.52 -16.08
N GLY A 436 -22.93 -5.22 -17.34
CA GLY A 436 -22.81 -6.22 -18.40
C GLY A 436 -21.57 -7.11 -18.25
N SER A 437 -20.45 -6.57 -17.73
CA SER A 437 -19.19 -7.28 -17.60
C SER A 437 -19.09 -8.14 -16.34
N GLU A 438 -19.67 -7.72 -15.23
CA GLU A 438 -19.62 -8.44 -13.95
C GLU A 438 -20.22 -9.85 -14.00
N HIS A 439 -21.30 -10.02 -14.75
CA HIS A 439 -22.00 -11.29 -14.80
C HIS A 439 -21.47 -12.27 -15.84
N LYS A 440 -20.84 -11.80 -16.90
CA LYS A 440 -20.49 -12.65 -18.07
C LYS A 440 -19.12 -12.37 -18.67
N GLY A 441 -18.39 -11.39 -18.16
CA GLY A 441 -17.06 -10.97 -18.65
C GLY A 441 -17.08 -10.08 -19.89
N ASP A 442 -15.96 -9.51 -20.24
CA ASP A 442 -15.78 -8.48 -21.26
C ASP A 442 -16.17 -8.89 -22.69
N LYS A 443 -16.10 -10.17 -22.97
CA LYS A 443 -16.42 -10.71 -24.30
C LYS A 443 -17.90 -11.07 -24.46
N ALA A 444 -18.71 -10.86 -23.41
CA ALA A 444 -20.11 -11.20 -23.43
C ALA A 444 -20.90 -10.32 -24.41
N GLU A 445 -21.96 -10.87 -24.96
CA GLU A 445 -22.87 -10.14 -25.84
C GLU A 445 -23.55 -8.98 -25.11
N SER A 446 -23.83 -9.15 -23.79
CA SER A 446 -24.38 -8.09 -22.94
C SER A 446 -23.48 -6.88 -22.86
N THR A 447 -22.19 -7.06 -22.59
CA THR A 447 -21.21 -5.96 -22.51
C THR A 447 -21.09 -5.21 -23.84
N ARG A 448 -21.06 -5.94 -24.96
CA ARG A 448 -21.05 -5.34 -26.30
C ARG A 448 -22.31 -4.55 -26.60
N ALA A 449 -23.47 -5.07 -26.20
CA ALA A 449 -24.74 -4.40 -26.38
C ALA A 449 -24.79 -3.09 -25.56
N SER A 450 -24.34 -3.10 -24.30
CA SER A 450 -24.25 -1.90 -23.47
C SER A 450 -23.31 -0.85 -24.09
N ILE A 451 -22.11 -1.23 -24.54
CA ILE A 451 -21.17 -0.32 -25.19
C ILE A 451 -21.80 0.33 -26.43
N THR A 452 -22.47 -0.47 -27.28
CA THR A 452 -23.11 0.06 -28.50
C THR A 452 -24.32 0.94 -28.18
N ALA A 453 -25.09 0.63 -27.15
CA ALA A 453 -26.19 1.47 -26.70
C ALA A 453 -25.69 2.80 -26.16
N THR A 454 -24.66 2.76 -25.31
CA THR A 454 -24.04 3.96 -24.72
C THR A 454 -23.50 4.91 -25.81
N ASP A 455 -22.87 4.41 -26.87
CA ASP A 455 -22.38 5.25 -27.99
C ASP A 455 -23.54 5.99 -28.69
N LYS A 456 -24.71 5.34 -28.83
CA LYS A 456 -25.92 5.97 -29.41
C LYS A 456 -26.48 7.04 -28.46
N TYR A 457 -26.52 6.78 -27.17
CA TYR A 457 -26.95 7.79 -26.19
C TYR A 457 -26.04 9.00 -26.19
N LEU A 458 -24.73 8.77 -26.24
CA LEU A 458 -23.73 9.84 -26.36
C LEU A 458 -23.96 10.67 -27.61
N GLN A 459 -24.19 10.05 -28.75
CA GLN A 459 -24.44 10.75 -30.01
C GLN A 459 -25.62 11.72 -29.88
N GLU A 460 -26.75 11.27 -29.33
CA GLU A 460 -27.94 12.10 -29.23
C GLU A 460 -27.79 13.20 -28.16
N ILE A 461 -27.26 12.86 -26.99
CA ILE A 461 -27.03 13.83 -25.90
C ILE A 461 -26.07 14.94 -26.35
N VAL A 462 -24.93 14.57 -26.93
CA VAL A 462 -23.90 15.52 -27.39
C VAL A 462 -24.42 16.40 -28.53
N ASN A 463 -25.20 15.84 -29.46
CA ASN A 463 -25.78 16.63 -30.56
C ASN A 463 -26.79 17.68 -30.06
N ARG A 464 -27.49 17.43 -28.96
CA ARG A 464 -28.46 18.37 -28.37
C ARG A 464 -27.81 19.34 -27.35
N TRP A 465 -26.63 19.01 -26.80
CA TRP A 465 -25.96 19.88 -25.82
C TRP A 465 -25.31 21.08 -26.49
N PRO A 466 -25.61 22.34 -26.06
CA PRO A 466 -25.12 23.53 -26.73
C PRO A 466 -23.73 23.99 -26.27
N GLY A 467 -23.07 23.29 -25.35
CA GLY A 467 -21.81 23.68 -24.71
C GLY A 467 -20.67 22.69 -24.93
N LYS A 468 -19.65 22.78 -24.09
CA LYS A 468 -18.48 21.91 -24.08
C LYS A 468 -18.85 20.54 -23.51
N VAL A 469 -18.19 19.50 -23.99
CA VAL A 469 -18.45 18.11 -23.56
C VAL A 469 -17.12 17.47 -23.18
N ILE A 470 -17.11 16.84 -22.01
CA ILE A 470 -16.01 16.01 -21.52
C ILE A 470 -16.57 14.61 -21.34
N ILE A 471 -15.93 13.61 -21.96
CA ILE A 471 -16.26 12.19 -21.80
C ILE A 471 -15.07 11.49 -21.23
N THR A 472 -15.26 10.80 -20.12
CA THR A 472 -14.25 9.97 -19.47
C THR A 472 -14.91 8.72 -18.88
N ALA A 473 -14.15 7.92 -18.13
CA ALA A 473 -14.66 6.66 -17.62
C ALA A 473 -14.06 6.31 -16.25
N THR A 474 -14.64 5.29 -15.62
CA THR A 474 -14.07 4.57 -14.49
C THR A 474 -13.76 3.14 -14.90
N PRO A 475 -12.89 2.40 -14.16
CA PRO A 475 -12.56 1.02 -14.49
C PRO A 475 -13.73 0.04 -14.25
N GLY A 476 -14.73 0.45 -13.45
CA GLY A 476 -15.85 -0.37 -13.03
C GLY A 476 -15.62 -1.07 -11.69
N SER A 477 -16.70 -1.43 -11.02
CA SER A 477 -16.66 -2.05 -9.68
C SER A 477 -15.99 -3.44 -9.64
N ALA A 478 -15.85 -4.11 -10.78
CA ALA A 478 -15.12 -5.37 -10.90
C ALA A 478 -13.58 -5.19 -10.93
N ALA A 479 -13.09 -3.95 -11.09
CA ALA A 479 -11.68 -3.67 -11.10
C ALA A 479 -11.14 -3.65 -9.66
N GLN A 480 -10.32 -4.63 -9.31
CA GLN A 480 -9.77 -4.75 -7.96
C GLN A 480 -8.24 -4.71 -7.95
N GLU A 481 -7.60 -4.84 -9.10
CA GLU A 481 -6.15 -4.94 -9.22
C GLU A 481 -5.56 -3.72 -9.93
N PHE A 482 -4.41 -3.27 -9.45
CA PHE A 482 -3.61 -2.25 -10.12
C PHE A 482 -2.93 -2.83 -11.36
N THR A 483 -3.50 -2.60 -12.54
CA THR A 483 -3.02 -3.15 -13.82
C THR A 483 -3.10 -2.11 -14.92
N CYS A 484 -2.49 -2.40 -16.08
CA CYS A 484 -2.68 -1.57 -17.29
C CYS A 484 -4.13 -1.48 -17.74
N ASP A 485 -4.92 -2.54 -17.51
CA ASP A 485 -6.32 -2.54 -17.92
C ASP A 485 -7.21 -1.70 -17.02
N THR A 486 -6.84 -1.55 -15.74
CA THR A 486 -7.68 -0.85 -14.76
C THR A 486 -7.26 0.59 -14.52
N MET A 487 -5.99 0.94 -14.75
CA MET A 487 -5.47 2.28 -14.44
C MET A 487 -5.67 3.30 -15.56
N PHE A 488 -6.07 2.87 -16.77
CA PHE A 488 -6.21 3.79 -17.90
C PHE A 488 -7.63 3.78 -18.47
N VAL A 489 -8.12 4.97 -18.76
CA VAL A 489 -9.46 5.20 -19.34
C VAL A 489 -9.39 6.17 -20.53
N PRO A 490 -10.40 6.18 -21.41
CA PRO A 490 -10.48 7.18 -22.46
C PRO A 490 -10.85 8.56 -21.88
N TYR A 491 -10.26 9.61 -22.44
CA TYR A 491 -10.56 10.99 -22.13
C TYR A 491 -10.76 11.78 -23.40
N VAL A 492 -11.89 12.46 -23.55
CA VAL A 492 -12.27 13.22 -24.75
C VAL A 492 -12.84 14.55 -24.35
N CYS A 493 -12.28 15.64 -24.90
CA CYS A 493 -12.88 16.98 -24.87
C CYS A 493 -13.35 17.37 -26.27
N MET A 494 -14.58 17.86 -26.38
CA MET A 494 -15.15 18.22 -27.69
C MET A 494 -16.05 19.46 -27.59
N LYS A 495 -16.25 20.14 -28.76
CA LYS A 495 -16.98 21.39 -29.06
C LYS A 495 -16.32 22.66 -28.56
#